data_58dc119712494afb26de9c1a874bdcb5
#
_entry.id   58dc119712494afb26de9c1a874bdcb5
#
_cell.length_a   1.000
_cell.length_b   1.000
_cell.length_c   1.000
_cell.angle_alpha   90.00
_cell.angle_beta   90.00
_cell.angle_gamma   90.00
#
_symmetry.space_group_name_H-M   'P 1'
#
loop_
_entity.id
_entity.type
_entity.pdbx_description
1 polymer ?
#
loop_
_entity_poly.entity_id
_entity_poly.type
_entity_poly.pdbx_seq_one_letter_code
_entity_poly.pdbx_strand_id
1 'polypeptide(L)' 'MCGPFRSPEGFSVTEFRVSSFCSFGSCVEVGRTPDGAVLVRDTKDRAQQALAFTDEEWAAFVAGVKAGEFDFA' A
#
# COMPACT_ATOMS: atom_id res chain seq x y z
N MET A 1 6.50 -11.56 -10.54
CA MET A 1 5.69 -12.03 -9.51
C MET A 1 6.20 -11.71 -8.15
N CYS A 2 5.35 -11.30 -7.28
CA CYS A 2 5.76 -10.80 -6.00
C CYS A 2 6.25 -11.88 -5.06
N GLY A 3 6.37 -13.04 -5.51
CA GLY A 3 6.76 -14.11 -4.66
C GLY A 3 5.66 -14.46 -3.67
N PRO A 4 5.94 -15.38 -2.78
CA PRO A 4 4.93 -15.87 -1.89
C PRO A 4 4.85 -15.02 -0.63
N PHE A 5 4.40 -13.79 -0.79
CA PHE A 5 4.19 -12.98 0.38
C PHE A 5 3.15 -13.62 1.25
N ARG A 6 3.40 -13.58 2.52
CA ARG A 6 2.45 -14.06 3.44
C ARG A 6 1.42 -13.04 3.71
N SER A 7 0.40 -13.50 4.35
CA SER A 7 -0.62 -12.62 4.85
C SER A 7 -0.01 -11.60 5.78
N PRO A 8 -0.50 -10.36 5.76
CA PRO A 8 0.07 -9.30 6.59
C PRO A 8 0.04 -9.58 8.08
N GLU A 9 -0.80 -10.46 8.53
CA GLU A 9 -0.85 -10.68 9.96
C GLU A 9 0.42 -11.29 10.50
N GLY A 10 1.30 -11.76 9.66
CA GLY A 10 2.58 -12.25 10.13
C GLY A 10 3.65 -11.19 10.19
N PHE A 11 3.35 -9.97 9.83
CA PHE A 11 4.33 -8.90 9.76
C PHE A 11 4.10 -7.86 10.82
N SER A 12 5.20 -7.28 11.27
CA SER A 12 5.16 -6.08 12.07
C SER A 12 5.20 -4.91 11.15
N VAL A 13 4.12 -4.22 11.01
CA VAL A 13 4.08 -3.02 10.19
C VAL A 13 4.38 -1.83 11.08
N THR A 14 5.38 -1.05 10.70
CA THR A 14 5.81 0.06 11.51
C THR A 14 4.71 1.09 11.66
N GLU A 15 4.08 1.43 10.55
CA GLU A 15 2.97 2.36 10.59
C GLU A 15 2.26 2.30 9.25
N PHE A 16 0.98 2.59 9.26
CA PHE A 16 0.22 2.83 8.05
C PHE A 16 0.01 4.32 7.91
N ARG A 17 0.08 4.80 6.68
CA ARG A 17 -0.14 6.20 6.37
C ARG A 17 -1.27 6.30 5.37
N VAL A 18 -2.02 7.38 5.48
CA VAL A 18 -3.04 7.72 4.49
C VAL A 18 -2.71 9.08 3.93
N SER A 19 -3.22 9.35 2.75
CA SER A 19 -3.02 10.65 2.12
C SER A 19 -3.74 11.73 2.93
N SER A 20 -3.12 12.89 3.04
CA SER A 20 -3.77 14.03 3.67
C SER A 20 -4.95 14.55 2.86
N PHE A 21 -5.10 14.10 1.63
CA PHE A 21 -6.24 14.46 0.79
C PHE A 21 -7.45 13.57 1.02
N CYS A 22 -7.31 12.55 1.83
CA CYS A 22 -8.46 11.68 2.14
C CYS A 22 -9.40 12.36 3.10
N SER A 23 -10.66 12.01 3.00
CA SER A 23 -11.66 12.51 3.92
C SER A 23 -12.65 11.41 4.22
N PHE A 24 -13.27 11.51 5.40
CA PHE A 24 -14.38 10.64 5.81
C PHE A 24 -14.04 9.15 5.81
N GLY A 25 -12.80 8.82 6.07
CA GLY A 25 -12.44 7.43 6.30
C GLY A 25 -12.37 6.54 5.08
N SER A 26 -12.64 7.05 3.90
CA SER A 26 -12.50 6.27 2.68
C SER A 26 -11.16 6.59 2.06
N CYS A 27 -10.21 5.70 2.23
CA CYS A 27 -8.88 5.97 1.77
C CYS A 27 -8.10 4.70 1.56
N VAL A 28 -6.96 4.85 0.92
CA VAL A 28 -5.96 3.81 0.82
C VAL A 28 -4.91 4.07 1.89
N GLU A 29 -4.57 3.06 2.65
CA GLU A 29 -3.49 3.19 3.61
C GLU A 29 -2.33 2.32 3.19
N VAL A 30 -1.13 2.82 3.44
CA VAL A 30 0.11 2.20 2.99
C VAL A 30 1.02 2.03 4.19
N GLY A 31 1.56 0.84 4.34
CA GLY A 31 2.48 0.55 5.42
C GLY A 31 3.70 -0.15 4.91
N ARG A 32 4.74 -0.15 5.72
CA ARG A 32 5.99 -0.78 5.36
C ARG A 32 6.34 -1.82 6.38
N THR A 33 6.86 -2.94 5.92
CA THR A 33 7.34 -3.97 6.83
C THR A 33 8.83 -3.80 7.04
N PRO A 34 9.37 -4.34 8.13
CA PRO A 34 10.81 -4.21 8.39
C PRO A 34 11.69 -4.82 7.31
N ASP A 35 11.18 -5.80 6.57
CA ASP A 35 11.96 -6.44 5.52
C ASP A 35 11.79 -5.77 4.16
N GLY A 36 11.12 -4.61 4.12
CA GLY A 36 11.08 -3.81 2.92
C GLY A 36 9.88 -3.99 2.03
N ALA A 37 8.92 -4.81 2.42
CA ALA A 37 7.70 -4.93 1.65
C ALA A 37 6.80 -3.73 1.91
N VAL A 38 5.90 -3.47 0.96
CA VAL A 38 4.92 -2.39 1.09
C VAL A 38 3.54 -3.02 1.08
N LEU A 39 2.75 -2.69 2.08
CA LEU A 39 1.39 -3.19 2.19
C LEU A 39 0.42 -2.07 1.87
N VAL A 40 -0.60 -2.40 1.08
CA VAL A 40 -1.61 -1.43 0.66
C VAL A 40 -2.97 -2.01 0.99
N ARG A 41 -3.80 -1.20 1.63
CA ARG A 41 -5.11 -1.65 2.09
C ARG A 41 -6.12 -0.53 1.95
N ASP A 42 -7.35 -0.91 1.64
CA ASP A 42 -8.47 0.01 1.59
C ASP A 42 -9.02 0.18 3.00
N THR A 43 -9.09 1.40 3.49
CA THR A 43 -9.56 1.64 4.85
C THR A 43 -11.06 1.38 5.01
N LYS A 44 -11.80 1.32 3.92
CA LYS A 44 -13.23 1.04 4.00
C LYS A 44 -13.50 -0.36 4.50
N ASP A 45 -12.55 -1.26 4.29
CA ASP A 45 -12.75 -2.65 4.68
C ASP A 45 -11.43 -3.22 5.18
N ARG A 46 -11.12 -2.93 6.42
CA ARG A 46 -9.88 -3.40 7.02
C ARG A 46 -9.89 -4.88 7.32
N ALA A 47 -11.03 -5.53 7.15
CA ALA A 47 -11.08 -6.97 7.26
C ALA A 47 -10.45 -7.64 6.05
N GLN A 48 -10.37 -6.93 4.93
CA GLN A 48 -9.71 -7.46 3.75
C GLN A 48 -8.21 -7.52 3.98
N GLN A 49 -7.62 -8.54 3.41
CA GLN A 49 -6.18 -8.69 3.49
C GLN A 49 -5.51 -7.62 2.66
N ALA A 50 -4.46 -7.02 3.21
CA ALA A 50 -3.71 -6.03 2.47
C ALA A 50 -2.96 -6.68 1.31
N LEU A 51 -2.75 -5.91 0.25
CA LEU A 51 -1.90 -6.34 -0.85
C LEU A 51 -0.45 -6.06 -0.49
N ALA A 52 0.42 -6.97 -0.85
CA ALA A 52 1.83 -6.83 -0.54
C ALA A 52 2.62 -6.67 -1.82
N PHE A 53 3.51 -5.70 -1.83
CA PHE A 53 4.32 -5.38 -3.00
C PHE A 53 5.78 -5.32 -2.60
N THR A 54 6.66 -5.58 -3.56
CA THR A 54 8.07 -5.39 -3.33
C THR A 54 8.39 -3.91 -3.33
N ASP A 55 9.54 -3.58 -2.76
CA ASP A 55 10.00 -2.20 -2.77
C ASP A 55 10.14 -1.67 -4.20
N GLU A 56 10.61 -2.51 -5.10
CA GLU A 56 10.78 -2.11 -6.50
C GLU A 56 9.46 -1.86 -7.19
N GLU A 57 8.49 -2.72 -6.94
CA GLU A 57 7.15 -2.52 -7.51
C GLU A 57 6.55 -1.22 -7.01
N TRP A 58 6.73 -0.95 -5.74
CA TRP A 58 6.18 0.27 -5.16
C TRP A 58 6.85 1.50 -5.71
N ALA A 59 8.18 1.46 -5.87
CA ALA A 59 8.91 2.59 -6.44
C ALA A 59 8.44 2.89 -7.86
N ALA A 60 8.20 1.85 -8.66
CA ALA A 60 7.69 2.05 -10.01
C ALA A 60 6.30 2.67 -10.01
N PHE A 61 5.45 2.19 -9.11
CA PHE A 61 4.10 2.74 -8.99
C PHE A 61 4.15 4.22 -8.61
N VAL A 62 4.95 4.57 -7.63
CA VAL A 62 5.05 5.95 -7.19
C VAL A 62 5.57 6.85 -8.31
N ALA A 63 6.54 6.37 -9.07
CA ALA A 63 7.04 7.13 -10.20
C ALA A 63 5.95 7.36 -11.24
N GLY A 64 5.14 6.35 -11.51
CA GLY A 64 4.02 6.51 -12.43
C GLY A 64 2.99 7.50 -11.93
N VAL A 65 2.70 7.46 -10.65
CA VAL A 65 1.77 8.40 -10.05
C VAL A 65 2.27 9.83 -10.22
N LYS A 66 3.55 10.04 -9.94
CA LYS A 66 4.13 11.38 -10.06
C LYS A 66 4.14 11.87 -11.49
N ALA A 67 4.21 10.98 -12.46
CA ALA A 67 4.18 11.32 -13.86
C ALA A 67 2.76 11.48 -14.41
N GLY A 68 1.76 11.29 -13.59
CA GLY A 68 0.37 11.46 -14.00
C GLY A 68 -0.19 10.30 -14.78
N GLU A 69 0.47 9.15 -14.76
CA GLU A 69 0.05 8.01 -15.58
C GLU A 69 -1.26 7.41 -15.13
N PHE A 70 -1.62 7.64 -13.87
CA PHE A 70 -2.85 7.07 -13.31
C PHE A 70 -3.90 8.13 -13.01
N ASP A 71 -3.78 9.26 -13.64
CA ASP A 71 -4.78 10.32 -13.49
C ASP A 71 -5.92 10.06 -14.47
N PHE A 72 -6.93 9.38 -13.98
CA PHE A 72 -8.04 8.98 -14.84
C PHE A 72 -9.13 10.06 -14.94
N ALA A 73 -9.05 11.07 -14.11
CA ALA A 73 -10.11 12.08 -14.09
C ALA A 73 -9.73 13.31 -14.87
#